data_822bfa4b11af7e7e31ac5a7f6a2719fa
#
_entry.id   822bfa4b11af7e7e31ac5a7f6a2719fa
#
_cell.length_a   1.000
_cell.length_b   1.000
_cell.length_c   1.000
_cell.angle_alpha   90.00
_cell.angle_beta   90.00
_cell.angle_gamma   90.00
#
_symmetry.space_group_name_H-M   'P 1'
#
loop_
_entity.id
_entity.type
_entity.pdbx_description
1 polymer ?
#
loop_
_entity_poly.entity_id
_entity_poly.type
_entity_poly.pdbx_seq_one_letter_code
_entity_poly.pdbx_strand_id
1 'polypeptide(L)'
;MKMKIKTIEDLSLNAWPSHKILIYDGWIIRFSCFYTHRTNCVEQIGSSQIALSDKIAYCEEVYEKWNTPAIFKINPLMDSSFDQKLMERGYHIAHTTEVMTMSLESYEPKEPLAEVSLTPHITSDWLNALFEMNGTTNPIHKKIVPSMYHAIPGDTIFATVYDGDNVIGTGLGI
;
A
#
# COMPACT_ATOMS: atom_id res chain seq x y z
N MET A 1 -1.50 11.25 -19.63
CA MET A 1 -0.60 10.60 -18.65
C MET A 1 -0.88 11.02 -17.21
N LYS A 2 -0.86 12.32 -16.83
CA LYS A 2 -1.11 12.79 -15.45
C LYS A 2 -2.43 12.28 -14.82
N MET A 3 -3.54 12.30 -15.57
CA MET A 3 -4.85 11.83 -15.10
C MET A 3 -4.82 10.32 -14.79
N LYS A 4 -4.12 9.53 -15.62
CA LYS A 4 -3.96 8.09 -15.38
C LYS A 4 -3.19 7.81 -14.08
N ILE A 5 -2.12 8.56 -13.80
CA ILE A 5 -1.36 8.43 -12.55
C ILE A 5 -2.25 8.75 -11.35
N LYS A 6 -3.00 9.89 -11.39
CA LYS A 6 -3.91 10.26 -10.29
C LYS A 6 -4.93 9.16 -10.00
N THR A 7 -5.54 8.59 -11.05
CA THR A 7 -6.50 7.48 -10.89
C THR A 7 -5.87 6.27 -10.23
N ILE A 8 -4.64 5.91 -10.63
CA ILE A 8 -3.91 4.77 -10.04
C ILE A 8 -3.59 5.03 -8.56
N GLU A 9 -3.18 6.26 -8.21
CA GLU A 9 -2.92 6.63 -6.82
C GLU A 9 -4.21 6.51 -5.98
N ASP A 10 -5.35 7.02 -6.47
CA ASP A 10 -6.63 6.92 -5.78
C ASP A 10 -7.07 5.45 -5.59
N LEU A 11 -6.94 4.62 -6.64
CA LEU A 11 -7.23 3.19 -6.56
C LEU A 11 -6.30 2.49 -5.56
N SER A 12 -5.02 2.84 -5.55
CA SER A 12 -4.04 2.28 -4.60
C SER A 12 -4.39 2.59 -3.15
N LEU A 13 -4.91 3.78 -2.85
CA LEU A 13 -5.39 4.15 -1.52
C LEU A 13 -6.58 3.29 -1.08
N ASN A 14 -7.53 3.05 -1.98
CA ASN A 14 -8.71 2.24 -1.71
C ASN A 14 -8.38 0.74 -1.60
N ALA A 15 -7.44 0.27 -2.43
CA ALA A 15 -7.04 -1.14 -2.45
C ALA A 15 -6.30 -1.59 -1.18
N TRP A 16 -5.66 -0.67 -0.46
CA TRP A 16 -4.94 -0.99 0.77
C TRP A 16 -5.24 0.02 1.87
N PRO A 17 -6.43 -0.05 2.51
CA PRO A 17 -6.87 0.91 3.52
C PRO A 17 -6.03 0.85 4.79
N SER A 18 -5.90 1.99 5.45
CA SER A 18 -5.23 2.12 6.75
C SER A 18 -6.24 2.15 7.89
N HIS A 19 -5.87 1.64 9.06
CA HIS A 19 -6.72 1.65 10.25
C HIS A 19 -7.02 3.05 10.78
N LYS A 20 -6.03 3.93 10.65
CA LYS A 20 -6.15 5.32 11.11
C LYS A 20 -5.63 6.23 10.02
N ILE A 21 -6.32 7.33 9.83
CA ILE A 21 -5.93 8.39 8.92
C ILE A 21 -6.07 9.74 9.61
N LEU A 22 -5.19 10.66 9.24
CA LEU A 22 -5.29 12.06 9.55
C LEU A 22 -5.14 12.84 8.25
N ILE A 23 -6.06 13.77 7.98
CA ILE A 23 -6.00 14.63 6.80
C ILE A 23 -5.47 15.99 7.24
N TYR A 24 -4.47 16.50 6.53
CA TYR A 24 -3.85 17.78 6.83
C TYR A 24 -3.45 18.51 5.55
N ASP A 25 -4.13 19.59 5.24
CA ASP A 25 -3.85 20.50 4.13
C ASP A 25 -3.54 19.78 2.80
N GLY A 26 -4.47 18.91 2.35
CA GLY A 26 -4.32 18.14 1.11
C GLY A 26 -3.38 16.93 1.19
N TRP A 27 -2.92 16.58 2.39
CA TRP A 27 -2.18 15.34 2.65
C TRP A 27 -2.99 14.38 3.51
N ILE A 28 -2.76 13.07 3.28
CA ILE A 28 -3.25 11.99 4.13
C ILE A 28 -2.06 11.35 4.85
N ILE A 29 -2.14 11.27 6.17
CA ILE A 29 -1.15 10.66 7.06
C ILE A 29 -1.77 9.36 7.54
N ARG A 30 -1.10 8.23 7.32
CA ARG A 30 -1.69 6.89 7.44
C ARG A 30 -0.97 6.05 8.51
N PHE A 31 -1.76 5.23 9.24
CA PHE A 31 -1.24 4.37 10.31
C PHE A 31 -1.93 3.00 10.31
N SER A 32 -1.14 1.92 10.27
CA SER A 32 -1.59 0.52 10.37
C SER A 32 -0.54 -0.33 11.05
N CYS A 33 -0.22 -0.01 12.30
CA CYS A 33 0.75 -0.72 13.14
C CYS A 33 2.10 -0.99 12.44
N PHE A 34 2.47 -0.15 11.48
CA PHE A 34 3.73 -0.20 10.72
C PHE A 34 4.02 -1.55 10.03
N TYR A 35 2.96 -2.25 9.60
CA TYR A 35 3.08 -3.51 8.85
C TYR A 35 3.74 -3.32 7.48
N THR A 36 3.28 -2.32 6.71
CA THR A 36 3.88 -1.96 5.42
C THR A 36 4.03 -0.45 5.31
N HIS A 37 5.02 0.03 4.55
CA HIS A 37 5.16 1.46 4.27
C HIS A 37 3.92 2.04 3.58
N ARG A 38 3.30 1.30 2.66
CA ARG A 38 2.11 1.77 1.91
C ARG A 38 0.92 2.19 2.76
N THR A 39 0.76 1.63 3.96
CA THR A 39 -0.33 1.97 4.88
C THR A 39 0.13 2.77 6.09
N ASN A 40 1.39 3.17 6.11
CA ASN A 40 2.04 3.91 7.18
C ASN A 40 2.93 5.02 6.60
N CYS A 41 2.39 5.78 5.66
CA CYS A 41 3.10 6.87 5.00
C CYS A 41 2.21 8.10 4.83
N VAL A 42 2.84 9.20 4.52
CA VAL A 42 2.21 10.46 4.11
C VAL A 42 2.10 10.47 2.59
N GLU A 43 0.92 10.75 2.06
CA GLU A 43 0.66 10.92 0.64
C GLU A 43 -0.04 12.25 0.37
N GLN A 44 0.31 12.90 -0.74
CA GLN A 44 -0.40 14.07 -1.21
C GLN A 44 -1.64 13.63 -2.00
N ILE A 45 -2.82 14.06 -1.54
CA ILE A 45 -4.12 13.74 -2.18
C ILE A 45 -4.79 14.97 -2.80
N GLY A 46 -4.33 16.17 -2.48
CA GLY A 46 -4.91 17.42 -2.96
C GLY A 46 -3.93 18.58 -2.96
N SER A 47 -4.46 19.77 -3.26
CA SER A 47 -3.71 21.02 -3.19
C SER A 47 -3.42 21.41 -1.74
N SER A 48 -2.34 22.16 -1.53
CA SER A 48 -1.87 22.62 -0.24
C SER A 48 -1.75 24.15 -0.21
N GLN A 49 -1.96 24.75 0.97
CA GLN A 49 -1.78 26.19 1.23
C GLN A 49 -0.66 26.45 2.25
N ILE A 50 -0.38 25.49 3.12
CA ILE A 50 0.67 25.58 4.13
C ILE A 50 2.04 25.37 3.47
N ALA A 51 3.06 26.07 3.91
CA ALA A 51 4.42 25.93 3.42
C ALA A 51 4.90 24.47 3.58
N LEU A 52 5.59 23.97 2.56
CA LEU A 52 6.03 22.56 2.49
C LEU A 52 6.91 22.17 3.71
N SER A 53 7.82 23.07 4.15
CA SER A 53 8.66 22.84 5.33
C SER A 53 7.86 22.60 6.61
N ASP A 54 6.78 23.37 6.80
CA ASP A 54 5.96 23.31 7.99
C ASP A 54 5.10 22.05 7.99
N LYS A 55 4.62 21.65 6.81
CA LYS A 55 3.89 20.38 6.63
C LYS A 55 4.76 19.16 6.91
N ILE A 56 6.00 19.17 6.44
CA ILE A 56 6.95 18.08 6.72
C ILE A 56 7.20 18.01 8.24
N ALA A 57 7.50 19.14 8.88
CA ALA A 57 7.72 19.21 10.32
C ALA A 57 6.52 18.67 11.12
N TYR A 58 5.30 19.08 10.74
CA TYR A 58 4.09 18.56 11.36
C TYR A 58 3.95 17.03 11.22
N CYS A 59 4.23 16.48 10.04
CA CYS A 59 4.19 15.03 9.84
C CYS A 59 5.24 14.32 10.71
N GLU A 60 6.45 14.87 10.82
CA GLU A 60 7.51 14.35 11.70
C GLU A 60 7.03 14.31 13.15
N GLU A 61 6.47 15.39 13.68
CA GLU A 61 5.91 15.45 15.04
C GLU A 61 4.78 14.42 15.26
N VAL A 62 3.94 14.21 14.26
CA VAL A 62 2.86 13.21 14.33
C VAL A 62 3.41 11.81 14.41
N TYR A 63 4.41 11.45 13.59
CA TYR A 63 5.03 10.12 13.60
C TYR A 63 5.92 9.90 14.84
N GLU A 64 6.56 10.94 15.36
CA GLU A 64 7.37 10.87 16.59
C GLU A 64 6.54 10.39 17.79
N LYS A 65 5.25 10.77 17.88
CA LYS A 65 4.33 10.27 18.92
C LYS A 65 4.13 8.75 18.87
N TRP A 66 4.48 8.11 17.76
CA TRP A 66 4.43 6.66 17.55
C TRP A 66 5.82 6.02 17.63
N ASN A 67 6.86 6.79 18.04
CA ASN A 67 8.26 6.37 18.07
C ASN A 67 8.76 5.81 16.73
N THR A 68 8.37 6.44 15.62
CA THR A 68 8.76 6.02 14.28
C THR A 68 9.06 7.23 13.39
N PRO A 69 10.00 7.15 12.46
CA PRO A 69 10.22 8.22 11.49
C PRO A 69 9.03 8.37 10.55
N ALA A 70 8.77 9.58 10.07
CA ALA A 70 7.81 9.81 9.02
C ALA A 70 8.29 9.18 7.70
N ILE A 71 7.36 8.61 6.96
CA ILE A 71 7.60 8.03 5.63
C ILE A 71 6.77 8.82 4.63
N PHE A 72 7.39 9.33 3.58
CA PHE A 72 6.71 10.06 2.52
C PHE A 72 6.66 9.22 1.25
N LYS A 73 5.48 9.09 0.67
CA LYS A 73 5.30 8.49 -0.65
C LYS A 73 5.42 9.57 -1.70
N ILE A 74 6.42 9.45 -2.56
CA ILE A 74 6.66 10.36 -3.68
C ILE A 74 6.13 9.73 -4.96
N ASN A 75 5.37 10.48 -5.73
CA ASN A 75 4.87 10.06 -7.03
C ASN A 75 5.16 11.14 -8.11
N PRO A 76 5.06 10.80 -9.41
CA PRO A 76 5.41 11.71 -10.50
C PRO A 76 4.51 12.95 -10.66
N LEU A 77 3.46 13.10 -9.85
CA LEU A 77 2.59 14.30 -9.86
C LEU A 77 3.10 15.37 -8.91
N MET A 78 3.98 15.02 -7.98
CA MET A 78 4.53 15.92 -6.98
C MET A 78 5.60 16.82 -7.61
N ASP A 79 5.80 17.99 -7.02
CA ASP A 79 6.87 18.90 -7.42
C ASP A 79 8.24 18.30 -7.06
N SER A 80 9.20 18.40 -7.96
CA SER A 80 10.55 17.87 -7.76
C SER A 80 11.28 18.49 -6.56
N SER A 81 10.91 19.70 -6.16
CA SER A 81 11.46 20.35 -4.96
C SER A 81 11.08 19.63 -3.67
N PHE A 82 10.05 18.80 -3.68
CA PHE A 82 9.63 18.05 -2.50
C PHE A 82 10.67 17.01 -2.11
N ASP A 83 11.09 16.19 -3.06
CA ASP A 83 12.12 15.17 -2.84
C ASP A 83 13.44 15.79 -2.40
N GLN A 84 13.83 16.89 -3.02
CA GLN A 84 15.02 17.65 -2.62
C GLN A 84 14.93 18.13 -1.16
N LYS A 85 13.78 18.69 -0.74
CA LYS A 85 13.57 19.14 0.65
C LYS A 85 13.61 18.00 1.66
N LEU A 86 13.13 16.83 1.29
CA LEU A 86 13.27 15.63 2.12
C LEU A 86 14.74 15.23 2.27
N MET A 87 15.51 15.22 1.17
CA MET A 87 16.96 14.92 1.22
C MET A 87 17.72 15.93 2.09
N GLU A 88 17.43 17.24 1.99
CA GLU A 88 18.01 18.28 2.82
C GLU A 88 17.73 18.08 4.33
N ARG A 89 16.64 17.38 4.68
CA ARG A 89 16.26 17.00 6.06
C ARG A 89 16.81 15.63 6.49
N GLY A 90 17.63 15.00 5.66
CA GLY A 90 18.26 13.70 5.98
C GLY A 90 17.44 12.46 5.59
N TYR A 91 16.35 12.63 4.85
CA TYR A 91 15.62 11.48 4.30
C TYR A 91 16.42 10.81 3.18
N HIS A 92 16.20 9.52 3.04
CA HIS A 92 16.76 8.70 1.96
C HIS A 92 15.67 7.85 1.33
N ILE A 93 15.89 7.43 0.08
CA ILE A 93 14.97 6.55 -0.63
C ILE A 93 15.01 5.16 0.02
N ALA A 94 13.91 4.75 0.63
CA ALA A 94 13.78 3.42 1.24
C ALA A 94 13.45 2.36 0.20
N HIS A 95 12.51 2.65 -0.70
CA HIS A 95 12.03 1.73 -1.74
C HIS A 95 11.60 2.49 -2.98
N THR A 96 11.86 1.91 -4.15
CA THR A 96 11.28 2.34 -5.42
C THR A 96 10.32 1.26 -5.92
N THR A 97 9.12 1.64 -6.34
CA THR A 97 8.11 0.74 -6.88
C THR A 97 7.74 1.17 -8.28
N GLU A 98 7.88 0.28 -9.24
CA GLU A 98 7.37 0.49 -10.59
C GLU A 98 5.91 0.04 -10.66
N VAL A 99 5.03 0.95 -11.12
CA VAL A 99 3.62 0.63 -11.34
C VAL A 99 3.40 0.37 -12.81
N MET A 100 3.04 -0.85 -13.14
CA MET A 100 2.78 -1.31 -14.50
C MET A 100 1.29 -1.33 -14.81
N THR A 101 0.93 -1.03 -16.05
CA THR A 101 -0.44 -1.13 -16.55
C THR A 101 -0.46 -1.88 -17.87
N MET A 102 -1.50 -2.70 -18.06
CA MET A 102 -1.73 -3.46 -19.28
C MET A 102 -3.17 -3.25 -19.76
N SER A 103 -3.38 -3.16 -21.09
CA SER A 103 -4.72 -3.23 -21.66
C SER A 103 -5.19 -4.69 -21.66
N LEU A 104 -6.43 -4.91 -21.24
CA LEU A 104 -7.07 -6.22 -21.28
C LEU A 104 -7.97 -6.41 -22.51
N GLU A 105 -8.09 -5.41 -23.41
CA GLU A 105 -8.99 -5.46 -24.57
C GLU A 105 -8.69 -6.62 -25.53
N SER A 106 -7.41 -6.98 -25.66
CA SER A 106 -6.96 -8.09 -26.50
C SER A 106 -6.24 -9.19 -25.70
N TYR A 107 -6.45 -9.22 -24.39
CA TYR A 107 -5.81 -10.22 -23.55
C TYR A 107 -6.53 -11.56 -23.68
N GLU A 108 -5.80 -12.56 -24.13
CA GLU A 108 -6.26 -13.96 -24.14
C GLU A 108 -5.66 -14.66 -22.91
N PRO A 109 -6.52 -15.11 -21.95
CA PRO A 109 -6.02 -15.85 -20.79
C PRO A 109 -5.38 -17.15 -21.25
N LYS A 110 -4.23 -17.48 -20.69
CA LYS A 110 -3.57 -18.76 -20.85
C LYS A 110 -4.02 -19.71 -19.76
N GLU A 111 -4.06 -21.00 -20.09
CA GLU A 111 -4.26 -22.03 -19.08
C GLU A 111 -3.21 -21.89 -17.97
N PRO A 112 -3.62 -21.91 -16.70
CA PRO A 112 -2.68 -21.82 -15.59
C PRO A 112 -1.75 -23.05 -15.56
N LEU A 113 -0.49 -22.82 -15.20
CA LEU A 113 0.52 -23.87 -15.07
C LEU A 113 0.38 -24.68 -13.76
N ALA A 114 -0.46 -24.21 -12.84
CA ALA A 114 -0.70 -24.82 -11.53
C ALA A 114 -2.19 -24.70 -11.21
N GLU A 115 -2.66 -25.47 -10.24
CA GLU A 115 -4.03 -25.35 -9.75
C GLU A 115 -4.20 -24.01 -9.03
N VAL A 116 -5.28 -23.28 -9.37
CA VAL A 116 -5.61 -21.98 -8.79
C VAL A 116 -7.03 -22.00 -8.23
N SER A 117 -7.17 -21.78 -6.94
CA SER A 117 -8.46 -21.54 -6.30
C SER A 117 -8.72 -20.04 -6.16
N LEU A 118 -9.92 -19.61 -6.56
CA LEU A 118 -10.35 -18.20 -6.46
C LEU A 118 -11.51 -18.09 -5.47
N THR A 119 -11.38 -17.16 -4.52
CA THR A 119 -12.45 -16.88 -3.54
C THR A 119 -12.71 -15.38 -3.43
N PRO A 120 -13.95 -14.94 -3.22
CA PRO A 120 -14.26 -13.51 -3.02
C PRO A 120 -13.88 -12.99 -1.63
N HIS A 121 -13.56 -13.90 -0.72
CA HIS A 121 -13.21 -13.57 0.67
C HIS A 121 -11.90 -14.24 1.06
N ILE A 122 -11.18 -13.59 1.96
CA ILE A 122 -9.95 -14.13 2.53
C ILE A 122 -10.23 -15.43 3.29
N THR A 123 -9.44 -16.46 3.06
CA THR A 123 -9.48 -17.74 3.78
C THR A 123 -8.33 -17.85 4.77
N SER A 124 -8.49 -18.74 5.75
CA SER A 124 -7.41 -19.04 6.71
C SER A 124 -6.15 -19.56 6.01
N ASP A 125 -6.32 -20.42 5.01
CA ASP A 125 -5.21 -21.05 4.29
C ASP A 125 -4.44 -20.01 3.46
N TRP A 126 -5.16 -19.13 2.76
CA TRP A 126 -4.54 -18.01 2.04
C TRP A 126 -3.75 -17.12 2.99
N LEU A 127 -4.33 -16.80 4.15
CA LEU A 127 -3.71 -15.91 5.12
C LEU A 127 -2.46 -16.52 5.78
N ASN A 128 -2.54 -17.81 6.13
CA ASN A 128 -1.42 -18.55 6.70
C ASN A 128 -0.26 -18.64 5.70
N ALA A 129 -0.56 -18.96 4.45
CA ALA A 129 0.42 -18.99 3.38
C ALA A 129 1.06 -17.62 3.13
N LEU A 130 0.26 -16.54 3.12
CA LEU A 130 0.79 -15.17 3.02
C LEU A 130 1.79 -14.86 4.15
N PHE A 131 1.45 -15.19 5.40
CA PHE A 131 2.31 -14.93 6.54
C PHE A 131 3.59 -15.75 6.50
N GLU A 132 3.49 -17.01 6.10
CA GLU A 132 4.65 -17.90 5.96
C GLU A 132 5.60 -17.40 4.86
N MET A 133 5.09 -17.16 3.65
CA MET A 133 5.88 -16.69 2.51
C MET A 133 6.54 -15.34 2.74
N ASN A 134 5.88 -14.44 3.48
CA ASN A 134 6.41 -13.12 3.82
C ASN A 134 7.27 -13.13 5.09
N GLY A 135 7.43 -14.26 5.77
CA GLY A 135 8.15 -14.36 7.05
C GLY A 135 7.52 -13.50 8.16
N THR A 136 6.19 -13.31 8.12
CA THR A 136 5.49 -12.49 9.11
C THR A 136 5.38 -13.23 10.44
N THR A 137 6.16 -12.85 11.43
CA THR A 137 6.19 -13.45 12.77
C THR A 137 5.54 -12.59 13.85
N ASN A 138 5.47 -11.27 13.64
CA ASN A 138 4.93 -10.32 14.63
C ASN A 138 3.43 -10.59 14.90
N PRO A 139 3.03 -10.91 16.15
CA PRO A 139 1.65 -11.24 16.49
C PRO A 139 0.67 -10.07 16.29
N ILE A 140 1.14 -8.83 16.42
CA ILE A 140 0.32 -7.63 16.14
C ILE A 140 -0.02 -7.59 14.65
N HIS A 141 0.97 -7.83 13.78
CA HIS A 141 0.75 -7.86 12.34
C HIS A 141 -0.21 -8.98 11.95
N LYS A 142 -0.03 -10.19 12.50
CA LYS A 142 -0.95 -11.32 12.26
C LYS A 142 -2.39 -11.01 12.68
N LYS A 143 -2.58 -10.20 13.71
CA LYS A 143 -3.91 -9.80 14.18
C LYS A 143 -4.55 -8.72 13.30
N ILE A 144 -3.77 -7.74 12.82
CA ILE A 144 -4.32 -6.59 12.11
C ILE A 144 -4.51 -6.82 10.61
N VAL A 145 -3.64 -7.60 9.96
CA VAL A 145 -3.66 -7.81 8.51
C VAL A 145 -4.99 -8.35 8.00
N PRO A 146 -5.65 -9.34 8.65
CA PRO A 146 -6.98 -9.77 8.24
C PRO A 146 -8.00 -8.64 8.21
N SER A 147 -7.99 -7.75 9.21
CA SER A 147 -8.92 -6.63 9.25
C SER A 147 -8.66 -5.59 8.17
N MET A 148 -7.42 -5.46 7.69
CA MET A 148 -7.09 -4.60 6.56
C MET A 148 -7.69 -5.14 5.25
N TYR A 149 -7.60 -6.46 5.03
CA TYR A 149 -8.23 -7.09 3.86
C TYR A 149 -9.75 -6.99 3.90
N HIS A 150 -10.37 -7.19 5.05
CA HIS A 150 -11.82 -7.02 5.23
C HIS A 150 -12.30 -5.58 5.08
N ALA A 151 -11.42 -4.60 5.26
CA ALA A 151 -11.73 -3.18 5.12
C ALA A 151 -11.62 -2.66 3.68
N ILE A 152 -11.24 -3.49 2.71
CA ILE A 152 -11.21 -3.11 1.29
C ILE A 152 -12.65 -2.88 0.82
N PRO A 153 -12.99 -1.67 0.33
CA PRO A 153 -14.39 -1.33 0.03
C PRO A 153 -14.87 -1.86 -1.33
N GLY A 154 -13.94 -2.26 -2.20
CA GLY A 154 -14.24 -2.80 -3.54
C GLY A 154 -14.39 -4.31 -3.55
N ASP A 155 -14.77 -4.85 -4.72
CA ASP A 155 -14.78 -6.30 -4.93
C ASP A 155 -13.36 -6.86 -4.85
N THR A 156 -13.22 -8.02 -4.24
CA THR A 156 -11.94 -8.69 -4.06
C THR A 156 -11.97 -10.10 -4.63
N ILE A 157 -10.83 -10.53 -5.18
CA ILE A 157 -10.59 -11.92 -5.58
C ILE A 157 -9.27 -12.37 -4.95
N PHE A 158 -9.36 -13.33 -4.03
CA PHE A 158 -8.18 -13.96 -3.42
C PHE A 158 -7.85 -15.23 -4.20
N ALA A 159 -6.64 -15.28 -4.76
CA ALA A 159 -6.12 -16.43 -5.48
C ALA A 159 -5.17 -17.22 -4.60
N THR A 160 -5.36 -18.54 -4.53
CA THR A 160 -4.43 -19.48 -3.90
C THR A 160 -3.91 -20.42 -4.97
N VAL A 161 -2.59 -20.53 -5.09
CA VAL A 161 -1.92 -21.38 -6.09
C VAL A 161 -1.38 -22.61 -5.38
N TYR A 162 -1.63 -23.79 -5.93
CA TYR A 162 -1.27 -25.09 -5.36
C TYR A 162 -0.29 -25.86 -6.22
N ASP A 163 0.58 -26.63 -5.57
CA ASP A 163 1.34 -27.75 -6.13
C ASP A 163 1.02 -28.99 -5.30
N GLY A 164 0.13 -29.84 -5.82
CA GLY A 164 -0.53 -30.87 -5.04
C GLY A 164 -1.29 -30.27 -3.86
N ASP A 165 -1.03 -30.75 -2.66
CA ASP A 165 -1.66 -30.24 -1.43
C ASP A 165 -0.95 -28.99 -0.84
N ASN A 166 0.15 -28.54 -1.44
CA ASN A 166 0.93 -27.43 -0.91
C ASN A 166 0.53 -26.09 -1.55
N VAL A 167 0.31 -25.07 -0.73
CA VAL A 167 0.15 -23.71 -1.21
C VAL A 167 1.51 -23.13 -1.58
N ILE A 168 1.69 -22.76 -2.85
CA ILE A 168 2.94 -22.22 -3.38
C ILE A 168 2.86 -20.75 -3.79
N GLY A 169 1.67 -20.15 -3.72
CA GLY A 169 1.49 -18.74 -4.06
C GLY A 169 0.16 -18.19 -3.59
N THR A 170 0.14 -16.89 -3.33
CA THR A 170 -1.08 -16.14 -3.03
C THR A 170 -1.15 -14.89 -3.88
N GLY A 171 -2.35 -14.51 -4.30
CA GLY A 171 -2.61 -13.29 -5.06
C GLY A 171 -3.87 -12.59 -4.59
N LEU A 172 -3.98 -11.31 -4.87
CA LEU A 172 -5.16 -10.50 -4.59
C LEU A 172 -5.44 -9.59 -5.79
N GLY A 173 -6.66 -9.68 -6.32
CA GLY A 173 -7.26 -8.74 -7.24
C GLY A 173 -8.28 -7.85 -6.51
N ILE A 174 -8.34 -6.57 -6.90
CA ILE A 174 -9.24 -5.55 -6.35
C ILE A 174 -9.78 -4.70 -7.48
#